data_0e7c3f7f1dd81702c2ce0fbc730abb21
#
_entry.id   0e7c3f7f1dd81702c2ce0fbc730abb21
#
_cell.length_a   1.000
_cell.length_b   1.000
_cell.length_c   1.000
_cell.angle_alpha   90.00
_cell.angle_beta   90.00
_cell.angle_gamma   90.00
#
_symmetry.space_group_name_H-M   'P 1'
#
loop_
_entity.id
_entity.type
_entity.pdbx_description
1 polymer ?
#
loop_
_entity_poly.entity_id
_entity_poly.type
_entity_poly.pdbx_seq_one_letter_code
_entity_poly.pdbx_strand_id
1 'polypeptide(L)'
;MLFRNLFCAAVCAIFSSGAIAAAPTEVSSAHEVESDSLVASLAGVTVFLRDGREFTGRLLEETPHKITIETTISGITVEMTFGANEVRSIERYEDVPDRPRQPEREKEAAEVAEGGWVRVPAHGTIGVELTKNFFESCVQRASNAGAEVVIFELKSPGGYLYSLDEIYDGLQEAGDDIRVIFYVNDECFSAAALLCITSDAFYVGPNASFGSAVVIQDNDSGGVDAVNAKYAAAQASIWRTRAERRGRPGILVNAMMLLETEVWADKTQSPWKLFASRPGGDGGSAELVVGDRAILSMTANEAVSLGADDDARDDFEHLLSELGLENPEREAVSGESHARTIIRTQQRRINDLESRITFIDEVIARINEGLEDESITVDSFRRDLIRVRSTLDRVRREMEQTDFVRFHCLLHGLTYEVIDEYKQSIDEALRMLR
;
A
#
# COMPACT_ATOMS: atom_id res chain seq x y z
N MET A 1 -8.55 11.03 -19.50
CA MET A 1 -8.62 12.04 -20.58
C MET A 1 -10.05 12.41 -21.00
N LEU A 2 -10.99 11.48 -21.02
CA LEU A 2 -12.42 11.82 -21.28
C LEU A 2 -13.03 12.77 -20.24
N PHE A 3 -12.71 12.61 -18.98
CA PHE A 3 -13.18 13.43 -17.85
C PHE A 3 -12.87 14.92 -17.99
N ARG A 4 -11.66 15.26 -18.39
CA ARG A 4 -11.17 16.64 -18.48
C ARG A 4 -11.91 17.49 -19.52
N ASN A 5 -12.35 16.88 -20.61
CA ASN A 5 -12.97 17.59 -21.73
C ASN A 5 -14.48 17.82 -21.52
N LEU A 6 -15.18 16.95 -20.79
CA LEU A 6 -16.61 17.08 -20.54
C LEU A 6 -16.94 18.10 -19.46
N PHE A 7 -16.20 18.11 -18.35
CA PHE A 7 -16.48 19.05 -17.24
C PHE A 7 -16.14 20.51 -17.63
N CYS A 8 -15.02 20.77 -18.28
CA CYS A 8 -14.71 22.10 -18.82
C CYS A 8 -15.72 22.56 -19.89
N ALA A 9 -16.22 21.67 -20.74
CA ALA A 9 -17.19 22.01 -21.77
C ALA A 9 -18.57 22.34 -21.16
N ALA A 10 -19.00 21.61 -20.15
CA ALA A 10 -20.28 21.83 -19.46
C ALA A 10 -20.30 23.16 -18.66
N VAL A 11 -19.19 23.48 -17.98
CA VAL A 11 -19.03 24.76 -17.25
C VAL A 11 -18.94 25.93 -18.22
N CYS A 12 -18.26 25.78 -19.36
CA CYS A 12 -18.19 26.83 -20.40
C CYS A 12 -19.53 27.06 -21.12
N ALA A 13 -20.36 26.04 -21.30
CA ALA A 13 -21.65 26.17 -21.97
C ALA A 13 -22.68 27.01 -21.19
N ILE A 14 -22.64 26.99 -19.87
CA ILE A 14 -23.50 27.84 -19.01
C ILE A 14 -23.11 29.32 -19.09
N PHE A 15 -21.86 29.66 -19.49
CA PHE A 15 -21.29 31.01 -19.43
C PHE A 15 -21.20 31.76 -20.73
N SER A 16 -21.62 31.17 -21.85
CA SER A 16 -21.65 31.86 -23.14
C SER A 16 -22.85 32.80 -23.32
N SER A 17 -23.75 32.93 -22.36
CA SER A 17 -24.97 33.73 -22.45
C SER A 17 -25.13 34.85 -21.40
N GLY A 18 -24.08 35.43 -20.87
CA GLY A 18 -24.27 36.57 -19.98
C GLY A 18 -23.01 37.26 -19.49
N ALA A 19 -22.62 38.31 -20.19
CA ALA A 19 -21.56 39.21 -19.75
C ALA A 19 -22.09 40.13 -18.61
N ILE A 20 -21.35 40.26 -17.50
CA ILE A 20 -21.30 41.48 -16.71
C ILE A 20 -19.95 41.56 -15.96
N ALA A 21 -19.44 42.80 -15.96
CA ALA A 21 -18.09 43.26 -15.71
C ALA A 21 -17.62 43.26 -14.27
N ALA A 22 -16.30 43.41 -14.18
CA ALA A 22 -15.46 43.47 -12.99
C ALA A 22 -15.46 44.84 -12.27
N ALA A 23 -15.03 44.85 -11.01
CA ALA A 23 -13.90 45.66 -10.56
C ALA A 23 -13.54 45.43 -9.09
N PRO A 24 -12.30 45.72 -8.68
CA PRO A 24 -11.68 45.23 -7.46
C PRO A 24 -11.66 46.28 -6.34
N THR A 25 -11.40 45.80 -5.10
CA THR A 25 -10.87 46.70 -4.06
C THR A 25 -9.95 45.98 -3.08
N GLU A 26 -8.89 46.66 -2.78
CA GLU A 26 -7.74 46.35 -1.97
C GLU A 26 -7.95 46.46 -0.45
N VAL A 27 -7.05 45.79 0.29
CA VAL A 27 -6.19 46.29 1.41
C VAL A 27 -6.77 46.33 2.83
N SER A 28 -6.15 45.67 3.81
CA SER A 28 -5.26 46.27 4.79
C SER A 28 -5.04 45.42 6.05
N SER A 29 -3.78 45.11 6.26
CA SER A 29 -2.90 45.22 7.44
C SER A 29 -3.34 44.79 8.84
N ALA A 30 -2.56 43.89 9.35
CA ALA A 30 -1.84 43.68 10.61
C ALA A 30 -2.33 44.41 11.88
N HIS A 31 -2.48 43.64 12.94
CA HIS A 31 -2.01 44.02 14.28
C HIS A 31 -1.58 42.76 15.04
N GLU A 32 -0.29 42.74 15.41
CA GLU A 32 0.28 41.89 16.45
C GLU A 32 -0.28 42.31 17.81
N VAL A 33 -0.68 41.32 18.60
CA VAL A 33 -0.83 41.49 20.07
C VAL A 33 -0.13 40.31 20.71
N GLU A 34 0.96 40.66 21.41
CA GLU A 34 1.62 39.76 22.37
C GLU A 34 0.60 39.31 23.42
N SER A 35 0.58 38.00 23.69
CA SER A 35 -0.14 37.44 24.83
C SER A 35 0.76 36.49 25.61
N ASP A 36 0.89 36.78 26.90
CA ASP A 36 1.55 35.98 27.93
C ASP A 36 1.25 34.50 27.82
N SER A 37 2.30 33.70 27.65
CA SER A 37 2.22 32.24 27.72
C SER A 37 2.27 31.81 29.19
N LEU A 38 1.16 31.36 29.72
CA LEU A 38 1.12 30.58 30.96
C LEU A 38 1.70 29.18 30.64
N VAL A 39 2.88 28.90 31.16
CA VAL A 39 3.49 27.58 31.17
C VAL A 39 2.63 26.68 32.08
N ALA A 40 1.77 25.90 31.51
CA ALA A 40 0.98 24.90 32.20
C ALA A 40 1.82 23.65 32.47
N SER A 41 1.70 23.15 33.68
CA SER A 41 2.33 21.93 34.20
C SER A 41 2.02 20.70 33.34
N LEU A 42 2.97 19.78 33.29
CA LEU A 42 3.01 18.51 32.57
C LEU A 42 1.82 17.56 32.90
N ALA A 43 0.63 17.86 32.46
CA ALA A 43 -0.55 17.00 32.63
C ALA A 43 -0.86 16.23 31.34
N GLY A 44 -1.22 14.96 31.45
CA GLY A 44 -1.78 14.18 30.36
C GLY A 44 -3.19 14.69 30.02
N VAL A 45 -3.51 14.75 28.73
CA VAL A 45 -4.83 15.18 28.27
C VAL A 45 -5.35 14.27 27.16
N THR A 46 -6.68 14.07 27.13
CA THR A 46 -7.36 13.56 25.94
C THR A 46 -8.23 14.68 25.36
N VAL A 47 -7.97 15.01 24.10
CA VAL A 47 -8.69 16.02 23.34
C VAL A 47 -9.73 15.32 22.46
N PHE A 48 -11.01 15.58 22.71
CA PHE A 48 -12.13 15.08 21.91
C PHE A 48 -12.52 16.14 20.88
N LEU A 49 -12.47 15.79 19.61
CA LEU A 49 -12.86 16.68 18.53
C LEU A 49 -14.38 16.57 18.23
N ARG A 50 -14.93 17.60 17.61
CA ARG A 50 -16.35 17.64 17.22
C ARG A 50 -16.70 16.67 16.09
N ASP A 51 -15.71 16.21 15.33
CA ASP A 51 -15.86 15.21 14.28
C ASP A 51 -15.79 13.75 14.79
N GLY A 52 -15.64 13.57 16.12
CA GLY A 52 -15.63 12.27 16.78
C GLY A 52 -14.25 11.65 16.95
N ARG A 53 -13.18 12.29 16.47
CA ARG A 53 -11.81 11.85 16.73
C ARG A 53 -11.39 12.21 18.14
N GLU A 54 -10.49 11.39 18.71
CA GLU A 54 -9.88 11.64 20.02
C GLU A 54 -8.36 11.48 19.93
N PHE A 55 -7.63 12.31 20.68
CA PHE A 55 -6.18 12.28 20.73
C PHE A 55 -5.72 12.40 22.18
N THR A 56 -4.91 11.45 22.63
CA THR A 56 -4.35 11.45 23.97
C THR A 56 -2.85 11.80 23.90
N GLY A 57 -2.39 12.69 24.77
CA GLY A 57 -0.99 13.10 24.78
C GLY A 57 -0.66 14.00 25.95
N ARG A 58 0.55 14.54 25.93
CA ARG A 58 1.02 15.52 26.90
C ARG A 58 0.64 16.92 26.41
N LEU A 59 -0.02 17.70 27.26
CA LEU A 59 -0.36 19.08 26.95
C LEU A 59 0.92 19.94 26.87
N LEU A 60 1.14 20.56 25.71
CA LEU A 60 2.26 21.48 25.50
C LEU A 60 1.82 22.94 25.61
N GLU A 61 0.68 23.28 25.05
CA GLU A 61 0.15 24.65 25.03
C GLU A 61 -1.37 24.64 25.02
N GLU A 62 -1.98 25.50 25.80
CA GLU A 62 -3.40 25.77 25.79
C GLU A 62 -3.65 27.27 25.82
N THR A 63 -4.35 27.75 24.80
CA THR A 63 -4.78 29.14 24.69
C THR A 63 -6.27 29.19 24.39
N PRO A 64 -6.93 30.35 24.48
CA PRO A 64 -8.33 30.49 24.11
C PRO A 64 -8.64 30.12 22.65
N HIS A 65 -7.62 30.03 21.80
CA HIS A 65 -7.77 29.82 20.36
C HIS A 65 -7.24 28.47 19.85
N LYS A 66 -6.30 27.85 20.57
CA LYS A 66 -5.66 26.60 20.18
C LYS A 66 -5.21 25.75 21.36
N ILE A 67 -5.10 24.45 21.12
CA ILE A 67 -4.55 23.45 22.04
C ILE A 67 -3.48 22.68 21.28
N THR A 68 -2.29 22.58 21.86
CA THR A 68 -1.19 21.79 21.30
C THR A 68 -0.84 20.68 22.28
N ILE A 69 -0.82 19.46 21.79
CA ILE A 69 -0.42 18.28 22.54
C ILE A 69 0.75 17.58 21.85
N GLU A 70 1.61 16.96 22.63
CA GLU A 70 2.59 15.99 22.16
C GLU A 70 1.96 14.60 22.28
N THR A 71 1.81 13.89 21.18
CA THR A 71 1.21 12.55 21.15
C THR A 71 2.08 11.57 20.36
N THR A 72 1.95 10.29 20.65
CA THR A 72 2.67 9.25 19.90
C THR A 72 1.69 8.52 19.00
N ILE A 73 1.92 8.64 17.70
CA ILE A 73 1.12 7.93 16.67
C ILE A 73 2.05 6.95 15.97
N SER A 74 1.73 5.68 16.03
CA SER A 74 2.52 4.60 15.39
C SER A 74 4.01 4.60 15.80
N GLY A 75 4.29 4.93 17.06
CA GLY A 75 5.66 4.95 17.61
C GLY A 75 6.44 6.26 17.35
N ILE A 76 5.88 7.20 16.61
CA ILE A 76 6.49 8.51 16.33
C ILE A 76 5.83 9.57 17.21
N THR A 77 6.64 10.29 17.98
CA THR A 77 6.16 11.43 18.78
C THR A 77 6.00 12.65 17.90
N VAL A 78 4.79 13.19 17.88
CA VAL A 78 4.42 14.36 17.07
C VAL A 78 3.69 15.41 17.90
N GLU A 79 3.90 16.67 17.55
CA GLU A 79 3.11 17.77 18.11
C GLU A 79 1.86 18.00 17.23
N MET A 80 0.68 17.97 17.86
CA MET A 80 -0.58 18.24 17.19
C MET A 80 -1.25 19.47 17.78
N THR A 81 -1.65 20.39 16.90
CA THR A 81 -2.36 21.62 17.28
C THR A 81 -3.80 21.58 16.77
N PHE A 82 -4.76 21.83 17.66
CA PHE A 82 -6.19 21.88 17.36
C PHE A 82 -6.73 23.28 17.63
N GLY A 83 -7.53 23.82 16.72
CA GLY A 83 -8.26 25.04 16.93
C GLY A 83 -9.37 24.87 18.00
N ALA A 84 -9.61 25.86 18.83
CA ALA A 84 -10.65 25.77 19.87
C ALA A 84 -12.07 25.48 19.32
N ASN A 85 -12.33 25.86 18.07
CA ASN A 85 -13.56 25.55 17.36
C ASN A 85 -13.69 24.07 16.91
N GLU A 86 -12.59 23.34 16.85
CA GLU A 86 -12.55 21.91 16.47
C GLU A 86 -12.72 21.02 17.70
N VAL A 87 -12.37 21.53 18.88
CA VAL A 87 -12.40 20.78 20.13
C VAL A 87 -13.81 20.78 20.71
N ARG A 88 -14.29 19.59 21.10
CA ARG A 88 -15.55 19.38 21.81
C ARG A 88 -15.37 19.43 23.33
N SER A 89 -14.34 18.70 23.82
CA SER A 89 -14.00 18.61 25.24
C SER A 89 -12.57 18.17 25.44
N ILE A 90 -12.01 18.45 26.64
CA ILE A 90 -10.69 18.01 27.06
C ILE A 90 -10.84 17.34 28.43
N GLU A 91 -10.30 16.14 28.55
CA GLU A 91 -10.14 15.45 29.82
C GLU A 91 -8.68 15.51 30.25
N ARG A 92 -8.41 15.82 31.52
CA ARG A 92 -7.07 15.96 32.08
C ARG A 92 -6.81 14.87 33.10
N TYR A 93 -5.58 14.35 33.08
CA TYR A 93 -5.11 13.30 33.99
C TYR A 93 -3.87 13.80 34.75
N GLU A 94 -3.76 13.48 36.02
CA GLU A 94 -2.59 13.85 36.84
C GLU A 94 -1.35 12.99 36.51
N ASP A 95 -1.55 11.77 35.98
CA ASP A 95 -0.51 10.91 35.41
C ASP A 95 -0.71 10.77 33.91
N VAL A 96 0.36 10.97 33.12
CA VAL A 96 0.34 10.64 31.67
C VAL A 96 0.17 9.12 31.58
N PRO A 97 -0.93 8.61 31.02
CA PRO A 97 -1.02 7.17 30.78
C PRO A 97 0.07 6.80 29.76
N ASP A 98 1.06 6.06 30.24
CA ASP A 98 2.05 5.45 29.39
C ASP A 98 1.31 4.42 28.52
N ARG A 99 0.88 4.84 27.31
CA ARG A 99 0.06 4.17 26.28
C ARG A 99 -1.42 3.98 26.61
N PRO A 100 -2.31 4.10 25.61
CA PRO A 100 -3.67 3.57 25.72
C PRO A 100 -3.58 2.05 25.91
N ARG A 101 -3.85 1.57 27.13
CA ARG A 101 -3.98 0.15 27.42
C ARG A 101 -5.11 -0.42 26.57
N GLN A 102 -4.77 -1.22 25.58
CA GLN A 102 -5.69 -2.17 24.98
C GLN A 102 -5.58 -3.48 25.80
N PRO A 103 -6.55 -3.79 26.68
CA PRO A 103 -6.41 -4.91 27.63
C PRO A 103 -6.28 -6.29 26.98
N GLU A 104 -6.70 -6.42 25.71
CA GLU A 104 -6.63 -7.69 24.97
C GLU A 104 -5.28 -7.92 24.28
N ARG A 105 -4.52 -6.85 23.94
CA ARG A 105 -3.24 -7.00 23.24
C ARG A 105 -2.06 -7.38 24.17
N GLU A 106 -2.09 -6.95 25.45
CA GLU A 106 -1.05 -7.33 26.41
C GLU A 106 -1.12 -8.82 26.79
N LYS A 107 -2.32 -9.44 26.79
CA LYS A 107 -2.46 -10.86 27.09
C LYS A 107 -1.95 -11.77 25.97
N GLU A 108 -2.19 -11.41 24.70
CA GLU A 108 -1.67 -12.18 23.59
C GLU A 108 -0.15 -12.06 23.43
N ALA A 109 0.44 -10.89 23.74
CA ALA A 109 1.88 -10.67 23.69
C ALA A 109 2.65 -11.43 24.81
N ALA A 110 2.00 -11.74 25.92
CA ALA A 110 2.62 -12.43 27.06
C ALA A 110 2.70 -13.97 26.88
N GLU A 111 2.05 -14.51 25.86
CA GLU A 111 2.00 -15.96 25.63
C GLU A 111 3.12 -16.49 24.70
N VAL A 112 4.00 -15.61 24.20
CA VAL A 112 5.12 -16.03 23.34
C VAL A 112 6.32 -16.44 24.20
N ALA A 113 6.74 -17.69 24.06
CA ALA A 113 8.02 -18.12 24.63
C ALA A 113 9.20 -17.48 23.86
N GLU A 114 10.27 -17.10 24.56
CA GLU A 114 11.52 -16.69 23.92
C GLU A 114 11.93 -17.70 22.85
N GLY A 115 12.31 -17.21 21.66
CA GLY A 115 12.67 -18.06 20.52
C GLY A 115 11.49 -18.68 19.77
N GLY A 116 10.27 -18.14 19.92
CA GLY A 116 9.10 -18.58 19.22
C GLY A 116 9.06 -18.17 17.74
N TRP A 117 8.06 -18.67 17.02
CA TRP A 117 7.80 -18.34 15.62
C TRP A 117 6.33 -18.01 15.41
N VAL A 118 6.03 -17.25 14.34
CA VAL A 118 4.67 -16.83 14.01
C VAL A 118 4.36 -17.16 12.56
N ARG A 119 3.25 -17.84 12.29
CA ARG A 119 2.70 -18.05 10.95
C ARG A 119 1.72 -16.94 10.60
N VAL A 120 1.90 -16.34 9.44
CA VAL A 120 1.08 -15.24 8.93
C VAL A 120 0.54 -15.61 7.55
N PRO A 121 -0.75 -15.95 7.39
CA PRO A 121 -1.36 -16.09 6.07
C PRO A 121 -1.37 -14.74 5.36
N ALA A 122 -0.60 -14.64 4.28
CA ALA A 122 -0.47 -13.45 3.44
C ALA A 122 -1.16 -13.70 2.09
N HIS A 123 -2.49 -13.59 2.07
CA HIS A 123 -3.31 -13.88 0.89
C HIS A 123 -3.88 -12.60 0.30
N GLY A 124 -3.66 -12.35 -0.99
CA GLY A 124 -4.20 -11.20 -1.70
C GLY A 124 -3.23 -10.58 -2.71
N THR A 125 -3.58 -9.42 -3.21
CA THR A 125 -2.84 -8.68 -4.23
C THR A 125 -1.81 -7.74 -3.58
N ILE A 126 -0.59 -7.75 -4.10
CA ILE A 126 0.48 -6.83 -3.69
C ILE A 126 0.05 -5.40 -3.98
N GLY A 127 0.07 -4.55 -2.93
CA GLY A 127 -0.36 -3.16 -3.00
C GLY A 127 -1.86 -2.94 -2.78
N VAL A 128 -2.63 -4.01 -2.56
CA VAL A 128 -4.06 -3.94 -2.25
C VAL A 128 -4.30 -4.47 -0.84
N GLU A 129 -4.38 -5.79 -0.65
CA GLU A 129 -4.44 -6.43 0.66
C GLU A 129 -3.05 -6.50 1.31
N LEU A 130 -2.03 -6.84 0.51
CA LEU A 130 -0.65 -7.04 0.93
C LEU A 130 0.15 -5.76 0.70
N THR A 131 0.10 -4.86 1.66
CA THR A 131 0.78 -3.55 1.63
C THR A 131 2.04 -3.56 2.52
N LYS A 132 2.90 -2.55 2.39
CA LYS A 132 4.02 -2.32 3.32
C LYS A 132 3.55 -2.41 4.77
N ASN A 133 2.49 -1.68 5.13
CA ASN A 133 1.94 -1.70 6.49
C ASN A 133 1.45 -3.09 6.95
N PHE A 134 0.96 -3.94 6.02
CA PHE A 134 0.59 -5.32 6.35
C PHE A 134 1.82 -6.09 6.84
N PHE A 135 2.89 -6.12 6.06
CA PHE A 135 4.09 -6.87 6.40
C PHE A 135 4.78 -6.31 7.64
N GLU A 136 5.01 -5.00 7.71
CA GLU A 136 5.67 -4.35 8.85
C GLU A 136 4.91 -4.56 10.16
N SER A 137 3.57 -4.42 10.15
CA SER A 137 2.79 -4.61 11.38
C SER A 137 2.76 -6.06 11.85
N CYS A 138 2.82 -7.03 10.93
CA CYS A 138 2.93 -8.45 11.28
C CYS A 138 4.31 -8.76 11.88
N VAL A 139 5.39 -8.25 11.26
CA VAL A 139 6.76 -8.39 11.77
C VAL A 139 6.89 -7.72 13.14
N GLN A 140 6.44 -6.48 13.27
CA GLN A 140 6.50 -5.75 14.54
C GLN A 140 5.72 -6.44 15.66
N ARG A 141 4.54 -6.99 15.35
CA ARG A 141 3.75 -7.75 16.32
C ARG A 141 4.50 -9.01 16.77
N ALA A 142 5.08 -9.77 15.84
CA ALA A 142 5.84 -10.96 16.15
C ALA A 142 7.09 -10.65 16.99
N SER A 143 7.85 -9.61 16.61
CA SER A 143 9.00 -9.11 17.36
C SER A 143 8.62 -8.68 18.78
N ASN A 144 7.55 -7.88 18.94
CA ASN A 144 7.05 -7.46 20.25
C ASN A 144 6.61 -8.66 21.14
N ALA A 145 6.22 -9.75 20.52
CA ALA A 145 5.87 -10.98 21.20
C ALA A 145 7.09 -11.88 21.51
N GLY A 146 8.30 -11.47 21.13
CA GLY A 146 9.54 -12.22 21.35
C GLY A 146 9.76 -13.35 20.36
N ALA A 147 9.04 -13.39 19.22
CA ALA A 147 9.30 -14.36 18.17
C ALA A 147 10.63 -14.03 17.44
N GLU A 148 11.38 -15.06 17.11
CA GLU A 148 12.62 -14.95 16.33
C GLU A 148 12.39 -15.15 14.83
N VAL A 149 11.24 -15.74 14.46
CA VAL A 149 10.89 -16.08 13.08
C VAL A 149 9.45 -15.69 12.77
N VAL A 150 9.25 -15.03 11.61
CA VAL A 150 7.93 -14.85 10.99
C VAL A 150 7.90 -15.61 9.67
N ILE A 151 6.92 -16.48 9.51
CA ILE A 151 6.70 -17.23 8.28
C ILE A 151 5.46 -16.68 7.59
N PHE A 152 5.64 -15.95 6.49
CA PHE A 152 4.55 -15.52 5.63
C PHE A 152 4.17 -16.65 4.68
N GLU A 153 2.99 -17.27 4.90
CA GLU A 153 2.40 -18.18 3.93
C GLU A 153 1.75 -17.34 2.82
N LEU A 154 2.51 -17.16 1.73
CA LEU A 154 2.11 -16.26 0.65
C LEU A 154 1.28 -16.98 -0.41
N LYS A 155 0.11 -16.40 -0.71
CA LYS A 155 -0.73 -16.73 -1.84
C LYS A 155 -1.16 -15.44 -2.54
N SER A 156 -0.66 -15.21 -3.77
CA SER A 156 -0.88 -13.94 -4.44
C SER A 156 -0.79 -14.06 -5.97
N PRO A 157 -1.70 -13.44 -6.72
CA PRO A 157 -1.58 -13.32 -8.17
C PRO A 157 -0.52 -12.28 -8.60
N GLY A 158 0.09 -11.57 -7.65
CA GLY A 158 0.97 -10.44 -7.89
C GLY A 158 0.35 -9.12 -7.51
N GLY A 159 0.67 -8.07 -8.26
CA GLY A 159 0.14 -6.72 -8.01
C GLY A 159 1.08 -5.62 -8.48
N TYR A 160 1.10 -4.51 -7.76
CA TYR A 160 1.72 -3.27 -8.20
C TYR A 160 3.22 -3.20 -7.87
N LEU A 161 4.03 -2.92 -8.90
CA LEU A 161 5.48 -2.87 -8.78
C LEU A 161 5.96 -1.78 -7.81
N TYR A 162 5.28 -0.63 -7.77
CA TYR A 162 5.59 0.44 -6.81
C TYR A 162 5.43 -0.04 -5.35
N SER A 163 4.32 -0.69 -5.05
CA SER A 163 4.08 -1.22 -3.70
C SER A 163 5.04 -2.35 -3.34
N LEU A 164 5.50 -3.12 -4.34
CA LEU A 164 6.50 -4.14 -4.14
C LEU A 164 7.85 -3.55 -3.69
N ASP A 165 8.29 -2.43 -4.30
CA ASP A 165 9.51 -1.74 -3.88
C ASP A 165 9.41 -1.26 -2.41
N GLU A 166 8.27 -0.65 -2.02
CA GLU A 166 8.04 -0.22 -0.64
C GLU A 166 8.03 -1.39 0.35
N ILE A 167 7.41 -2.52 -0.01
CA ILE A 167 7.40 -3.74 0.82
C ILE A 167 8.81 -4.28 0.97
N TYR A 168 9.55 -4.39 -0.12
CA TYR A 168 10.94 -4.87 -0.10
C TYR A 168 11.80 -4.04 0.84
N ASP A 169 11.78 -2.72 0.70
CA ASP A 169 12.56 -1.80 1.52
C ASP A 169 12.15 -1.90 3.01
N GLY A 170 10.84 -1.93 3.31
CA GLY A 170 10.35 -2.07 4.68
C GLY A 170 10.73 -3.41 5.33
N LEU A 171 10.75 -4.51 4.58
CA LEU A 171 11.21 -5.80 5.10
C LEU A 171 12.73 -5.84 5.32
N GLN A 172 13.52 -5.14 4.51
CA GLN A 172 14.96 -5.01 4.75
C GLN A 172 15.24 -4.23 6.04
N GLU A 173 14.49 -3.15 6.31
CA GLU A 173 14.61 -2.37 7.55
C GLU A 173 14.18 -3.16 8.80
N ALA A 174 13.17 -4.01 8.66
CA ALA A 174 12.63 -4.83 9.76
C ALA A 174 13.45 -6.11 10.05
N GLY A 175 14.26 -6.57 9.10
CA GLY A 175 14.92 -7.87 9.14
C GLY A 175 16.12 -8.00 10.09
N ASP A 176 16.58 -6.91 10.70
CA ASP A 176 17.74 -6.95 11.61
C ASP A 176 17.41 -7.64 12.95
N ASP A 177 16.13 -7.63 13.37
CA ASP A 177 15.70 -8.12 14.68
C ASP A 177 14.94 -9.47 14.64
N ILE A 178 14.43 -9.88 13.47
CA ILE A 178 13.59 -11.06 13.31
C ILE A 178 13.76 -11.67 11.91
N ARG A 179 13.90 -13.00 11.83
CA ARG A 179 14.03 -13.69 10.56
C ARG A 179 12.69 -13.76 9.83
N VAL A 180 12.64 -13.20 8.61
CA VAL A 180 11.46 -13.24 7.74
C VAL A 180 11.60 -14.35 6.71
N ILE A 181 10.62 -15.25 6.67
CA ILE A 181 10.57 -16.39 5.76
C ILE A 181 9.31 -16.30 4.92
N PHE A 182 9.43 -16.54 3.61
CA PHE A 182 8.27 -16.75 2.74
C PHE A 182 8.11 -18.25 2.44
N TYR A 183 6.90 -18.73 2.61
CA TYR A 183 6.49 -20.07 2.22
C TYR A 183 5.35 -19.99 1.21
N VAL A 184 5.51 -20.64 0.07
CA VAL A 184 4.51 -20.66 -1.01
C VAL A 184 4.07 -22.09 -1.27
N ASN A 185 2.79 -22.39 -1.13
CA ASN A 185 2.19 -23.69 -1.45
C ASN A 185 0.96 -23.57 -2.37
N ASP A 186 0.81 -22.45 -3.05
CA ASP A 186 -0.28 -22.15 -3.98
C ASP A 186 0.28 -21.20 -5.06
N GLU A 187 -0.56 -20.34 -5.64
CA GLU A 187 -0.14 -19.35 -6.63
C GLU A 187 0.72 -18.23 -6.04
N CYS A 188 1.83 -17.96 -6.71
CA CYS A 188 2.73 -16.85 -6.39
C CYS A 188 3.28 -16.26 -7.68
N PHE A 189 2.58 -15.29 -8.25
CA PHE A 189 2.91 -14.75 -9.55
C PHE A 189 3.32 -13.28 -9.51
N SER A 190 3.96 -12.80 -10.60
CA SER A 190 4.24 -11.40 -10.83
C SER A 190 5.03 -10.76 -9.68
N ALA A 191 4.56 -9.62 -9.14
CA ALA A 191 5.18 -8.92 -8.01
C ALA A 191 5.43 -9.82 -6.79
N ALA A 192 4.53 -10.76 -6.49
CA ALA A 192 4.72 -11.70 -5.39
C ALA A 192 5.89 -12.66 -5.63
N ALA A 193 6.08 -13.13 -6.86
CA ALA A 193 7.23 -13.95 -7.22
C ALA A 193 8.55 -13.20 -7.06
N LEU A 194 8.58 -11.93 -7.46
CA LEU A 194 9.75 -11.08 -7.27
C LEU A 194 10.05 -10.85 -5.78
N LEU A 195 9.02 -10.66 -4.94
CA LEU A 195 9.19 -10.53 -3.50
C LEU A 195 9.86 -11.78 -2.90
N CYS A 196 9.36 -12.97 -3.26
CA CYS A 196 9.90 -14.23 -2.76
C CYS A 196 11.34 -14.45 -3.20
N ILE A 197 11.64 -14.35 -4.51
CA ILE A 197 12.99 -14.64 -5.03
C ILE A 197 14.04 -13.65 -4.54
N THR A 198 13.64 -12.52 -4.00
CA THR A 198 14.54 -11.49 -3.45
C THR A 198 14.58 -11.44 -1.93
N SER A 199 13.80 -12.27 -1.24
CA SER A 199 13.73 -12.35 0.22
C SER A 199 14.94 -13.11 0.82
N ASP A 200 15.13 -12.99 2.13
CA ASP A 200 16.21 -13.66 2.85
C ASP A 200 16.06 -15.17 2.85
N ALA A 201 14.83 -15.67 3.07
CA ALA A 201 14.51 -17.08 3.01
C ALA A 201 13.20 -17.29 2.26
N PHE A 202 13.20 -18.24 1.31
CA PHE A 202 12.08 -18.58 0.47
C PHE A 202 11.97 -20.08 0.25
N TYR A 203 10.81 -20.65 0.49
CA TYR A 203 10.53 -22.07 0.37
C TYR A 203 9.25 -22.33 -0.41
N VAL A 204 9.24 -23.38 -1.24
CA VAL A 204 8.06 -23.81 -2.00
C VAL A 204 7.51 -25.13 -1.48
N GLY A 205 6.21 -25.17 -1.25
CA GLY A 205 5.49 -26.42 -0.97
C GLY A 205 5.07 -27.14 -2.25
N PRO A 206 4.58 -28.39 -2.13
CA PRO A 206 4.36 -29.28 -3.28
C PRO A 206 3.33 -28.79 -4.30
N ASN A 207 2.44 -27.86 -3.91
CA ASN A 207 1.39 -27.31 -4.79
C ASN A 207 1.74 -25.94 -5.36
N ALA A 208 2.95 -25.43 -5.12
CA ALA A 208 3.36 -24.10 -5.54
C ALA A 208 3.40 -23.97 -7.06
N SER A 209 2.91 -22.82 -7.54
CA SER A 209 3.12 -22.28 -8.87
C SER A 209 3.72 -20.88 -8.74
N PHE A 210 4.85 -20.64 -9.40
CA PHE A 210 5.70 -19.49 -9.12
C PHE A 210 6.27 -18.88 -10.40
N GLY A 211 6.29 -17.53 -10.52
CA GLY A 211 6.93 -16.83 -11.64
C GLY A 211 6.07 -15.79 -12.34
N SER A 212 6.19 -15.68 -13.67
CA SER A 212 5.34 -14.84 -14.56
C SER A 212 5.26 -13.37 -14.12
N ALA A 213 6.38 -12.63 -14.17
CA ALA A 213 6.51 -11.28 -13.62
C ALA A 213 6.71 -10.19 -14.68
N VAL A 214 6.11 -10.34 -15.87
CA VAL A 214 6.14 -9.29 -16.90
C VAL A 214 5.49 -8.02 -16.36
N VAL A 215 6.18 -6.89 -16.53
CA VAL A 215 5.61 -5.59 -16.17
C VAL A 215 4.63 -5.16 -17.24
N ILE A 216 3.40 -4.94 -16.84
CA ILE A 216 2.28 -4.48 -17.68
C ILE A 216 1.76 -3.15 -17.18
N GLN A 217 1.07 -2.42 -18.05
CA GLN A 217 0.35 -1.19 -17.70
C GLN A 217 -1.05 -1.25 -18.30
N ASP A 218 -2.01 -0.62 -17.64
CA ASP A 218 -3.35 -0.46 -18.19
C ASP A 218 -3.33 0.45 -19.41
N ASN A 219 -4.10 0.11 -20.42
CA ASN A 219 -4.28 0.94 -21.60
C ASN A 219 -5.65 1.63 -21.61
N ASP A 220 -5.78 2.66 -22.47
CA ASP A 220 -7.00 3.49 -22.58
C ASP A 220 -8.26 2.69 -23.03
N SER A 221 -8.08 1.45 -23.48
CA SER A 221 -9.16 0.58 -23.94
C SER A 221 -9.66 -0.41 -22.90
N GLY A 222 -9.15 -0.33 -21.66
CA GLY A 222 -9.48 -1.26 -20.57
C GLY A 222 -8.77 -2.61 -20.66
N GLY A 223 -7.75 -2.72 -21.51
CA GLY A 223 -6.83 -3.84 -21.58
C GLY A 223 -5.49 -3.54 -20.92
N VAL A 224 -4.55 -4.46 -21.05
CA VAL A 224 -3.19 -4.29 -20.54
C VAL A 224 -2.17 -4.40 -21.69
N ASP A 225 -1.16 -3.53 -21.65
CA ASP A 225 -0.04 -3.54 -22.57
C ASP A 225 1.26 -3.81 -21.83
N ALA A 226 2.23 -4.43 -22.51
CA ALA A 226 3.58 -4.49 -21.97
C ALA A 226 4.17 -3.07 -21.92
N VAL A 227 4.86 -2.76 -20.82
CA VAL A 227 5.57 -1.49 -20.70
C VAL A 227 6.70 -1.41 -21.73
N ASN A 228 7.19 -0.17 -21.96
CA ASN A 228 8.33 0.06 -22.83
C ASN A 228 9.51 -0.86 -22.43
N ALA A 229 10.13 -1.52 -23.43
CA ALA A 229 11.23 -2.47 -23.24
C ALA A 229 12.41 -1.90 -22.41
N LYS A 230 12.70 -0.61 -22.56
CA LYS A 230 13.74 0.07 -21.75
C LYS A 230 13.38 0.08 -20.27
N TYR A 231 12.12 0.36 -19.94
CA TYR A 231 11.65 0.35 -18.55
C TYR A 231 11.63 -1.08 -17.98
N ALA A 232 11.12 -2.05 -18.75
CA ALA A 232 11.10 -3.45 -18.36
C ALA A 232 12.52 -3.97 -18.07
N ALA A 233 13.49 -3.66 -18.94
CA ALA A 233 14.89 -4.05 -18.76
C ALA A 233 15.53 -3.39 -17.52
N ALA A 234 15.22 -2.13 -17.24
CA ALA A 234 15.69 -1.45 -16.02
C ALA A 234 15.15 -2.11 -14.76
N GLN A 235 13.85 -2.41 -14.71
CA GLN A 235 13.22 -3.11 -13.59
C GLN A 235 13.80 -4.53 -13.43
N ALA A 236 13.93 -5.30 -14.50
CA ALA A 236 14.53 -6.62 -14.45
C ALA A 236 15.97 -6.59 -13.90
N SER A 237 16.75 -5.56 -14.24
CA SER A 237 18.12 -5.39 -13.71
C SER A 237 18.12 -5.16 -12.20
N ILE A 238 17.20 -4.36 -11.67
CA ILE A 238 17.06 -4.09 -10.23
C ILE A 238 16.73 -5.39 -9.48
N TRP A 239 15.67 -6.06 -9.89
CA TRP A 239 15.20 -7.29 -9.23
C TRP A 239 16.18 -8.45 -9.38
N ARG A 240 16.83 -8.56 -10.52
CA ARG A 240 17.94 -9.51 -10.72
C ARG A 240 19.06 -9.29 -9.72
N THR A 241 19.52 -8.06 -9.54
CA THR A 241 20.59 -7.73 -8.58
C THR A 241 20.17 -8.08 -7.14
N ARG A 242 18.90 -7.85 -6.77
CA ARG A 242 18.34 -8.21 -5.47
C ARG A 242 18.37 -9.74 -5.26
N ALA A 243 17.95 -10.53 -6.27
CA ALA A 243 17.97 -12.00 -6.21
C ALA A 243 19.41 -12.56 -6.12
N GLU A 244 20.33 -12.03 -6.93
CA GLU A 244 21.74 -12.43 -6.92
C GLU A 244 22.41 -12.17 -5.56
N ARG A 245 22.06 -11.10 -4.87
CA ARG A 245 22.51 -10.82 -3.48
C ARG A 245 22.07 -11.88 -2.47
N ARG A 246 20.96 -12.59 -2.78
CA ARG A 246 20.44 -13.70 -1.97
C ARG A 246 20.92 -15.08 -2.45
N GLY A 247 21.90 -15.10 -3.36
CA GLY A 247 22.46 -16.34 -3.91
C GLY A 247 21.59 -17.04 -4.95
N ARG A 248 20.48 -16.43 -5.38
CA ARG A 248 19.56 -17.01 -6.35
C ARG A 248 19.92 -16.60 -7.78
N PRO A 249 19.73 -17.49 -8.79
CA PRO A 249 20.13 -17.20 -10.16
C PRO A 249 19.37 -16.03 -10.78
N GLY A 250 20.04 -14.91 -11.04
CA GLY A 250 19.42 -13.71 -11.59
C GLY A 250 18.82 -13.88 -12.98
N ILE A 251 19.28 -14.89 -13.74
CA ILE A 251 18.70 -15.24 -15.05
C ILE A 251 17.22 -15.65 -14.92
N LEU A 252 16.79 -16.22 -13.79
CA LEU A 252 15.40 -16.59 -13.56
C LEU A 252 14.52 -15.35 -13.48
N VAL A 253 15.01 -14.28 -12.83
CA VAL A 253 14.30 -12.98 -12.79
C VAL A 253 14.13 -12.42 -14.20
N ASN A 254 15.19 -12.44 -15.01
CA ASN A 254 15.09 -12.00 -16.40
C ASN A 254 14.05 -12.83 -17.17
N ALA A 255 14.07 -14.16 -17.01
CA ALA A 255 13.13 -15.05 -17.71
C ALA A 255 11.67 -14.91 -17.23
N MET A 256 11.44 -14.50 -15.98
CA MET A 256 10.10 -14.16 -15.47
C MET A 256 9.60 -12.80 -15.96
N MET A 257 10.51 -11.85 -16.25
CA MET A 257 10.16 -10.45 -16.55
C MET A 257 10.26 -10.08 -18.03
N LEU A 258 11.15 -10.74 -18.79
CA LEU A 258 11.52 -10.38 -20.16
C LEU A 258 11.25 -11.53 -21.12
N LEU A 259 10.43 -11.28 -22.15
CA LEU A 259 10.04 -12.26 -23.17
C LEU A 259 11.21 -12.81 -24.01
N GLU A 260 12.33 -12.10 -24.06
CA GLU A 260 13.47 -12.43 -24.93
C GLU A 260 14.57 -13.20 -24.19
N THR A 261 14.27 -13.69 -22.96
CA THR A 261 15.27 -14.41 -22.16
C THR A 261 15.14 -15.91 -22.36
N GLU A 262 16.14 -16.50 -22.99
CA GLU A 262 16.32 -17.97 -23.01
C GLU A 262 16.99 -18.45 -21.73
N VAL A 263 16.57 -19.60 -21.22
CA VAL A 263 17.22 -20.32 -20.13
C VAL A 263 17.52 -21.74 -20.57
N TRP A 264 18.79 -22.07 -20.54
CA TRP A 264 19.29 -23.41 -20.79
C TRP A 264 19.84 -24.00 -19.48
N ALA A 265 19.66 -25.30 -19.26
CA ALA A 265 20.07 -25.96 -18.02
C ALA A 265 20.84 -27.24 -18.28
N ASP A 266 21.97 -27.39 -17.61
CA ASP A 266 22.62 -28.70 -17.44
C ASP A 266 22.00 -29.37 -16.21
N LYS A 267 21.15 -30.36 -16.48
CA LYS A 267 20.38 -31.12 -15.48
C LYS A 267 21.21 -32.22 -14.77
N THR A 268 22.50 -32.34 -15.07
CA THR A 268 23.36 -33.30 -14.39
C THR A 268 23.84 -32.86 -13.01
N GLN A 269 23.55 -31.59 -12.63
CA GLN A 269 23.87 -30.99 -11.33
C GLN A 269 22.57 -30.68 -10.55
N SER A 270 22.67 -30.55 -9.25
CA SER A 270 21.55 -30.14 -8.38
C SER A 270 22.06 -29.05 -7.41
N PRO A 271 21.51 -27.85 -7.43
CA PRO A 271 20.57 -27.32 -8.44
C PRO A 271 21.20 -27.32 -9.87
N TRP A 272 20.32 -27.20 -10.90
CA TRP A 272 20.79 -27.20 -12.29
C TRP A 272 21.69 -26.02 -12.58
N LYS A 273 22.74 -26.25 -13.39
CA LYS A 273 23.58 -25.16 -13.84
C LYS A 273 22.94 -24.46 -15.04
N LEU A 274 22.66 -23.14 -14.86
CA LEU A 274 21.91 -22.35 -15.83
C LEU A 274 22.81 -21.53 -16.76
N PHE A 275 22.35 -21.33 -18.00
CA PHE A 275 23.02 -20.54 -19.03
C PHE A 275 22.03 -19.70 -19.81
N ALA A 276 22.43 -18.49 -20.22
CA ALA A 276 21.65 -17.57 -21.05
C ALA A 276 21.62 -17.95 -22.55
N SER A 277 22.43 -18.94 -22.97
CA SER A 277 22.45 -19.47 -24.33
C SER A 277 22.95 -20.91 -24.28
N ARG A 278 22.68 -21.67 -25.32
CA ARG A 278 23.10 -23.07 -25.39
C ARG A 278 24.63 -23.21 -25.29
N PRO A 279 25.18 -23.81 -24.23
CA PRO A 279 26.62 -23.99 -24.09
C PRO A 279 27.13 -25.05 -25.06
N GLY A 280 28.34 -24.83 -25.64
CA GLY A 280 28.96 -25.79 -26.53
C GLY A 280 28.36 -25.92 -27.93
N GLY A 281 27.49 -25.01 -28.35
CA GLY A 281 26.78 -25.07 -29.62
C GLY A 281 25.86 -26.30 -29.72
N ASP A 282 25.69 -26.85 -30.92
CA ASP A 282 24.76 -27.99 -31.19
C ASP A 282 25.15 -29.31 -30.51
N GLY A 283 26.32 -29.41 -29.89
CA GLY A 283 26.80 -30.61 -29.19
C GLY A 283 26.73 -30.57 -27.67
N GLY A 284 26.17 -29.48 -27.08
CA GLY A 284 26.10 -29.35 -25.61
C GLY A 284 25.00 -30.20 -24.99
N SER A 285 25.22 -30.68 -23.74
CA SER A 285 24.29 -31.49 -22.96
C SER A 285 23.14 -30.69 -22.32
N ALA A 286 23.19 -29.35 -22.40
CA ALA A 286 22.15 -28.51 -21.78
C ALA A 286 20.84 -28.55 -22.57
N GLU A 287 19.74 -28.59 -21.83
CA GLU A 287 18.39 -28.58 -22.35
C GLU A 287 17.76 -27.19 -22.22
N LEU A 288 16.89 -26.82 -23.18
CA LEU A 288 16.14 -25.58 -23.12
C LEU A 288 15.05 -25.69 -22.06
N VAL A 289 15.04 -24.76 -21.10
CA VAL A 289 14.00 -24.63 -20.05
C VAL A 289 12.97 -23.60 -20.45
N VAL A 290 13.43 -22.42 -20.90
CA VAL A 290 12.57 -21.32 -21.39
C VAL A 290 13.10 -20.86 -22.73
N GLY A 291 12.23 -20.83 -23.73
CA GLY A 291 12.55 -20.38 -25.08
C GLY A 291 12.20 -18.91 -25.31
N ASP A 292 12.62 -18.43 -26.50
CA ASP A 292 12.27 -17.09 -26.98
C ASP A 292 10.74 -16.88 -26.96
N ARG A 293 10.32 -15.72 -26.48
CA ARG A 293 8.90 -15.30 -26.31
C ARG A 293 8.07 -16.14 -25.32
N ALA A 294 8.73 -16.91 -24.47
CA ALA A 294 8.09 -17.56 -23.33
C ALA A 294 8.42 -16.81 -22.04
N ILE A 295 7.51 -16.83 -21.11
CA ILE A 295 7.70 -16.29 -19.75
C ILE A 295 7.84 -17.45 -18.79
N LEU A 296 8.87 -17.39 -17.94
CA LEU A 296 9.12 -18.43 -16.95
C LEU A 296 8.04 -18.44 -15.89
N SER A 297 7.34 -19.56 -15.81
CA SER A 297 6.51 -19.97 -14.66
C SER A 297 6.95 -21.37 -14.28
N MET A 298 7.08 -21.60 -12.98
CA MET A 298 7.68 -22.82 -12.42
C MET A 298 6.69 -23.54 -11.53
N THR A 299 6.70 -24.85 -11.60
CA THR A 299 6.17 -25.73 -10.54
C THR A 299 7.14 -25.76 -9.36
N ALA A 300 6.70 -26.29 -8.21
CA ALA A 300 7.56 -26.47 -7.04
C ALA A 300 8.85 -27.22 -7.37
N ASN A 301 8.77 -28.35 -8.10
CA ASN A 301 9.96 -29.13 -8.47
C ASN A 301 10.93 -28.39 -9.40
N GLU A 302 10.39 -27.57 -10.31
CA GLU A 302 11.23 -26.75 -11.19
C GLU A 302 11.89 -25.61 -10.42
N ALA A 303 11.18 -24.96 -9.48
CA ALA A 303 11.75 -23.90 -8.63
C ALA A 303 12.97 -24.40 -7.87
N VAL A 304 12.85 -25.54 -7.20
CA VAL A 304 13.96 -26.20 -6.51
C VAL A 304 15.11 -26.57 -7.47
N SER A 305 14.77 -27.23 -8.60
CA SER A 305 15.77 -27.67 -9.56
C SER A 305 16.54 -26.51 -10.20
N LEU A 306 15.89 -25.38 -10.39
CA LEU A 306 16.46 -24.16 -10.94
C LEU A 306 17.19 -23.30 -9.90
N GLY A 307 17.11 -23.66 -8.60
CA GLY A 307 17.72 -22.91 -7.52
C GLY A 307 17.01 -21.58 -7.24
N ALA A 308 15.71 -21.52 -7.46
CA ALA A 308 14.90 -20.34 -7.19
C ALA A 308 14.58 -20.16 -5.71
N ASP A 309 14.56 -21.24 -4.94
CA ASP A 309 14.24 -21.29 -3.52
C ASP A 309 15.34 -21.91 -2.66
N ASP A 310 15.10 -21.99 -1.36
CA ASP A 310 16.05 -22.51 -0.37
C ASP A 310 15.84 -24.02 -0.05
N ASP A 311 15.23 -24.74 -0.99
CA ASP A 311 15.08 -26.22 -1.01
C ASP A 311 14.19 -26.82 0.07
N ALA A 312 12.91 -26.44 0.10
CA ALA A 312 11.89 -27.22 0.81
C ALA A 312 10.85 -27.74 -0.18
N ARG A 313 10.76 -29.06 -0.32
CA ARG A 313 9.90 -29.74 -1.31
C ARG A 313 8.62 -30.28 -0.75
N ASP A 314 8.51 -30.24 0.56
CA ASP A 314 7.45 -30.89 1.31
C ASP A 314 6.45 -29.88 1.88
N ASP A 315 5.55 -30.39 2.68
CA ASP A 315 4.52 -29.59 3.32
C ASP A 315 5.10 -28.63 4.41
N PHE A 316 4.23 -27.83 4.98
CA PHE A 316 4.61 -26.84 5.98
C PHE A 316 5.22 -27.47 7.26
N GLU A 317 4.76 -28.67 7.64
CA GLU A 317 5.31 -29.38 8.82
C GLU A 317 6.76 -29.80 8.60
N HIS A 318 7.10 -30.23 7.39
CA HIS A 318 8.49 -30.55 7.05
C HIS A 318 9.37 -29.29 7.04
N LEU A 319 8.88 -28.17 6.54
CA LEU A 319 9.56 -26.88 6.64
C LEU A 319 9.87 -26.53 8.10
N LEU A 320 8.91 -26.69 9.01
CA LEU A 320 9.14 -26.42 10.44
C LEU A 320 10.23 -27.32 11.01
N SER A 321 10.26 -28.60 10.61
CA SER A 321 11.29 -29.54 11.01
C SER A 321 12.68 -29.10 10.55
N GLU A 322 12.84 -28.75 9.27
CA GLU A 322 14.10 -28.27 8.71
C GLU A 322 14.61 -26.97 9.37
N LEU A 323 13.69 -26.09 9.73
CA LEU A 323 13.99 -24.86 10.45
C LEU A 323 14.24 -25.07 11.96
N GLY A 324 14.08 -26.30 12.48
CA GLY A 324 14.17 -26.60 13.90
C GLY A 324 13.03 -26.01 14.73
N LEU A 325 11.88 -25.75 14.10
CA LEU A 325 10.68 -25.16 14.68
C LEU A 325 9.58 -26.20 14.93
N GLU A 326 9.96 -27.47 15.11
CA GLU A 326 9.04 -28.62 15.23
C GLU A 326 8.16 -28.59 16.49
N ASN A 327 8.56 -27.84 17.50
CA ASN A 327 7.79 -27.77 18.74
C ASN A 327 6.58 -26.84 18.56
N PRO A 328 5.32 -27.37 18.52
CA PRO A 328 4.12 -26.51 18.37
C PRO A 328 3.95 -25.50 19.53
N GLU A 329 4.54 -25.77 20.69
CA GLU A 329 4.54 -24.83 21.84
C GLU A 329 5.34 -23.54 21.55
N ARG A 330 6.11 -23.51 20.43
CA ARG A 330 6.82 -22.32 19.96
C ARG A 330 6.00 -21.46 19.00
N GLU A 331 4.86 -21.95 18.49
CA GLU A 331 3.89 -21.09 17.82
C GLU A 331 3.23 -20.20 18.87
N ALA A 332 3.77 -19.05 19.01
CA ALA A 332 3.57 -18.27 20.19
C ALA A 332 2.39 -17.31 20.08
N VAL A 333 2.15 -16.76 18.92
CA VAL A 333 1.02 -15.85 18.63
C VAL A 333 0.51 -16.18 17.24
N SER A 334 -0.78 -16.53 17.14
CA SER A 334 -1.40 -16.67 15.84
C SER A 334 -1.38 -15.34 15.07
N GLY A 335 -0.57 -15.26 14.03
CA GLY A 335 -0.57 -14.13 13.10
C GLY A 335 -1.85 -14.05 12.28
N GLU A 336 -2.63 -15.12 12.22
CA GLU A 336 -3.82 -15.25 11.38
C GLU A 336 -4.91 -14.21 11.70
N SER A 337 -5.25 -14.04 12.97
CA SER A 337 -6.29 -13.09 13.38
C SER A 337 -5.88 -11.65 13.09
N HIS A 338 -4.60 -11.33 13.29
CA HIS A 338 -4.02 -10.01 13.02
C HIS A 338 -4.00 -9.75 11.50
N ALA A 339 -3.46 -10.66 10.70
CA ALA A 339 -3.45 -10.58 9.25
C ALA A 339 -4.85 -10.38 8.67
N ARG A 340 -5.83 -11.19 9.10
CA ARG A 340 -7.23 -11.06 8.69
C ARG A 340 -7.82 -9.69 9.05
N THR A 341 -7.47 -9.13 10.20
CA THR A 341 -7.96 -7.82 10.62
C THR A 341 -7.41 -6.71 9.72
N ILE A 342 -6.12 -6.75 9.40
CA ILE A 342 -5.48 -5.77 8.50
C ILE A 342 -6.10 -5.87 7.11
N ILE A 343 -6.15 -7.08 6.53
CA ILE A 343 -6.72 -7.31 5.19
C ILE A 343 -8.16 -6.81 5.12
N ARG A 344 -9.01 -7.14 6.10
CA ARG A 344 -10.39 -6.64 6.14
C ARG A 344 -10.46 -5.12 6.26
N THR A 345 -9.55 -4.51 7.00
CA THR A 345 -9.50 -3.05 7.14
C THR A 345 -9.11 -2.39 5.84
N GLN A 346 -8.11 -2.93 5.13
CA GLN A 346 -7.71 -2.45 3.81
C GLN A 346 -8.85 -2.61 2.80
N GLN A 347 -9.48 -3.79 2.76
CA GLN A 347 -10.61 -4.03 1.85
C GLN A 347 -11.77 -3.06 2.09
N ARG A 348 -12.09 -2.73 3.34
CA ARG A 348 -13.11 -1.72 3.66
C ARG A 348 -12.71 -0.33 3.17
N ARG A 349 -11.43 0.05 3.30
CA ARG A 349 -10.91 1.33 2.81
C ARG A 349 -11.01 1.42 1.29
N ILE A 350 -10.67 0.35 0.58
CA ILE A 350 -10.81 0.26 -0.89
C ILE A 350 -12.26 0.46 -1.28
N ASN A 351 -13.18 -0.33 -0.74
CA ASN A 351 -14.60 -0.29 -1.08
C ASN A 351 -15.21 1.10 -0.79
N ASP A 352 -14.80 1.75 0.29
CA ASP A 352 -15.25 3.10 0.63
C ASP A 352 -14.69 4.14 -0.34
N LEU A 353 -13.42 4.02 -0.74
CA LEU A 353 -12.79 4.89 -1.73
C LEU A 353 -13.42 4.71 -3.12
N GLU A 354 -13.60 3.48 -3.58
CA GLU A 354 -14.28 3.17 -4.84
C GLU A 354 -15.71 3.72 -4.87
N SER A 355 -16.44 3.56 -3.76
CA SER A 355 -17.80 4.13 -3.63
C SER A 355 -17.80 5.65 -3.75
N ARG A 356 -16.77 6.33 -3.25
CA ARG A 356 -16.64 7.80 -3.37
C ARG A 356 -16.27 8.22 -4.78
N ILE A 357 -15.38 7.47 -5.45
CA ILE A 357 -15.02 7.72 -6.85
C ILE A 357 -16.26 7.54 -7.72
N THR A 358 -16.96 6.41 -7.59
CA THR A 358 -18.22 6.15 -8.30
C THR A 358 -19.27 7.26 -8.06
N PHE A 359 -19.42 7.71 -6.80
CA PHE A 359 -20.33 8.81 -6.49
C PHE A 359 -19.95 10.10 -7.23
N ILE A 360 -18.65 10.44 -7.33
CA ILE A 360 -18.19 11.62 -8.08
C ILE A 360 -18.58 11.47 -9.54
N ASP A 361 -18.34 10.33 -10.14
CA ASP A 361 -18.63 10.02 -11.54
C ASP A 361 -20.12 10.09 -11.84
N GLU A 362 -20.97 9.49 -11.00
CA GLU A 362 -22.41 9.50 -11.14
C GLU A 362 -23.00 10.93 -11.02
N VAL A 363 -22.46 11.73 -10.11
CA VAL A 363 -22.93 13.12 -9.96
C VAL A 363 -22.52 13.96 -11.15
N ILE A 364 -21.29 13.80 -11.65
CA ILE A 364 -20.81 14.49 -12.85
C ILE A 364 -21.65 14.09 -14.08
N ALA A 365 -21.92 12.78 -14.27
CA ALA A 365 -22.76 12.30 -15.34
C ALA A 365 -24.17 12.91 -15.29
N ARG A 366 -24.81 12.90 -14.13
CA ARG A 366 -26.13 13.49 -13.92
C ARG A 366 -26.15 15.00 -14.18
N ILE A 367 -25.10 15.72 -13.79
CA ILE A 367 -24.97 17.15 -14.08
C ILE A 367 -24.92 17.37 -15.59
N ASN A 368 -24.12 16.59 -16.32
CA ASN A 368 -23.97 16.71 -17.76
C ASN A 368 -25.30 16.42 -18.50
N GLU A 369 -25.98 15.31 -18.14
CA GLU A 369 -27.31 15.01 -18.69
C GLU A 369 -28.31 16.12 -18.40
N GLY A 370 -28.39 16.60 -17.15
CA GLY A 370 -29.34 17.64 -16.77
C GLY A 370 -29.05 19.00 -17.40
N LEU A 371 -27.83 19.25 -17.84
CA LEU A 371 -27.46 20.43 -18.62
C LEU A 371 -27.83 20.29 -20.09
N GLU A 372 -27.73 19.07 -20.67
CA GLU A 372 -28.08 18.80 -22.06
C GLU A 372 -29.59 18.88 -22.31
N ASP A 373 -30.40 18.38 -21.37
CA ASP A 373 -31.86 18.35 -21.48
C ASP A 373 -32.56 19.50 -20.74
N GLU A 374 -31.81 20.45 -20.19
CA GLU A 374 -32.30 21.60 -19.41
C GLU A 374 -33.18 21.20 -18.18
N SER A 375 -33.02 19.98 -17.70
CA SER A 375 -33.82 19.44 -16.58
C SER A 375 -33.27 19.80 -15.20
N ILE A 376 -31.98 20.16 -15.10
CA ILE A 376 -31.33 20.45 -13.83
C ILE A 376 -31.72 21.84 -13.27
N THR A 377 -32.16 21.89 -12.02
CA THR A 377 -32.41 23.16 -11.34
C THR A 377 -31.14 23.72 -10.71
N VAL A 378 -31.04 25.06 -10.62
CA VAL A 378 -29.92 25.77 -9.99
C VAL A 378 -29.67 25.25 -8.56
N ASP A 379 -30.71 24.98 -7.78
CA ASP A 379 -30.57 24.48 -6.41
C ASP A 379 -30.08 23.04 -6.35
N SER A 380 -30.51 22.20 -7.30
CA SER A 380 -29.98 20.81 -7.42
C SER A 380 -28.52 20.82 -7.81
N PHE A 381 -28.18 21.59 -8.85
CA PHE A 381 -26.82 21.75 -9.33
C PHE A 381 -25.88 22.25 -8.22
N ARG A 382 -26.29 23.30 -7.49
CA ARG A 382 -25.51 23.80 -6.35
C ARG A 382 -25.28 22.74 -5.28
N ARG A 383 -26.29 21.96 -4.89
CA ARG A 383 -26.16 20.88 -3.90
C ARG A 383 -25.19 19.80 -4.36
N ASP A 384 -25.26 19.41 -5.61
CA ASP A 384 -24.43 18.38 -6.19
C ASP A 384 -22.96 18.82 -6.26
N LEU A 385 -22.70 20.06 -6.67
CA LEU A 385 -21.34 20.63 -6.65
C LEU A 385 -20.74 20.66 -5.23
N ILE A 386 -21.52 21.05 -4.21
CA ILE A 386 -21.07 21.07 -2.80
C ILE A 386 -20.71 19.65 -2.33
N ARG A 387 -21.51 18.66 -2.71
CA ARG A 387 -21.25 17.25 -2.34
C ARG A 387 -19.98 16.72 -2.99
N VAL A 388 -19.81 16.92 -4.29
CA VAL A 388 -18.59 16.50 -5.01
C VAL A 388 -17.37 17.16 -4.39
N ARG A 389 -17.43 18.48 -4.17
CA ARG A 389 -16.33 19.22 -3.55
C ARG A 389 -15.95 18.65 -2.17
N SER A 390 -16.93 18.38 -1.33
CA SER A 390 -16.70 17.78 0.00
C SER A 390 -16.10 16.37 -0.09
N THR A 391 -16.52 15.59 -1.08
CA THR A 391 -15.99 14.25 -1.32
C THR A 391 -14.54 14.32 -1.80
N LEU A 392 -14.21 15.20 -2.74
CA LEU A 392 -12.84 15.46 -3.20
C LEU A 392 -11.91 15.92 -2.07
N ASP A 393 -12.41 16.82 -1.18
CA ASP A 393 -11.66 17.26 0.01
C ASP A 393 -11.33 16.09 0.96
N ARG A 394 -12.25 15.13 1.09
CA ARG A 394 -12.02 13.93 1.91
C ARG A 394 -11.01 12.99 1.25
N VAL A 395 -11.18 12.68 -0.03
CA VAL A 395 -10.24 11.83 -0.79
C VAL A 395 -8.83 12.43 -0.72
N ARG A 396 -8.69 13.74 -0.96
CA ARG A 396 -7.39 14.42 -0.90
C ARG A 396 -6.71 14.27 0.46
N ARG A 397 -7.44 14.46 1.56
CA ARG A 397 -6.87 14.28 2.92
C ARG A 397 -6.44 12.85 3.18
N GLU A 398 -7.18 11.86 2.70
CA GLU A 398 -6.82 10.45 2.85
C GLU A 398 -5.59 10.09 2.01
N MET A 399 -5.42 10.67 0.82
CA MET A 399 -4.19 10.56 0.03
C MET A 399 -2.96 11.14 0.74
N GLU A 400 -3.15 12.22 1.51
CA GLU A 400 -2.07 12.83 2.32
C GLU A 400 -1.69 11.96 3.52
N GLN A 401 -2.63 11.16 4.04
CA GLN A 401 -2.43 10.35 5.24
C GLN A 401 -1.88 8.96 4.96
N THR A 402 -2.13 8.39 3.77
CA THR A 402 -1.74 7.02 3.45
C THR A 402 -1.31 6.89 1.99
N ASP A 403 -0.10 6.40 1.78
CA ASP A 403 0.43 6.11 0.44
C ASP A 403 -0.43 5.10 -0.31
N PHE A 404 -1.02 4.15 0.40
CA PHE A 404 -1.97 3.19 -0.16
C PHE A 404 -3.17 3.86 -0.84
N VAL A 405 -3.86 4.81 -0.16
CA VAL A 405 -4.99 5.56 -0.74
C VAL A 405 -4.52 6.43 -1.90
N ARG A 406 -3.37 7.11 -1.72
CA ARG A 406 -2.76 7.92 -2.78
C ARG A 406 -2.53 7.10 -4.04
N PHE A 407 -1.90 5.93 -3.90
CA PHE A 407 -1.61 5.04 -5.01
C PHE A 407 -2.90 4.54 -5.69
N HIS A 408 -3.89 4.11 -4.91
CA HIS A 408 -5.16 3.67 -5.45
C HIS A 408 -5.89 4.79 -6.22
N CYS A 409 -5.87 6.02 -5.71
CA CYS A 409 -6.40 7.19 -6.43
C CYS A 409 -5.67 7.45 -7.76
N LEU A 410 -4.33 7.29 -7.78
CA LEU A 410 -3.53 7.44 -8.99
C LEU A 410 -3.92 6.43 -10.09
N LEU A 411 -4.26 5.19 -9.70
CA LEU A 411 -4.74 4.16 -10.64
C LEU A 411 -6.06 4.57 -11.32
N HIS A 412 -6.90 5.34 -10.63
CA HIS A 412 -8.13 5.91 -11.17
C HIS A 412 -7.94 7.29 -11.80
N GLY A 413 -6.70 7.71 -12.03
CA GLY A 413 -6.37 9.02 -12.62
C GLY A 413 -6.65 10.22 -11.70
N LEU A 414 -6.92 10.01 -10.41
CA LEU A 414 -7.15 11.05 -9.42
C LEU A 414 -5.82 11.49 -8.80
N THR A 415 -5.08 12.36 -9.49
CA THR A 415 -3.88 13.01 -8.92
C THR A 415 -4.26 14.20 -8.05
N TYR A 416 -3.32 14.73 -7.27
CA TYR A 416 -3.52 15.97 -6.51
C TYR A 416 -3.91 17.14 -7.43
N GLU A 417 -3.23 17.25 -8.57
CA GLU A 417 -3.50 18.27 -9.57
C GLU A 417 -4.91 18.17 -10.12
N VAL A 418 -5.36 16.95 -10.47
CA VAL A 418 -6.72 16.69 -10.98
C VAL A 418 -7.77 17.05 -9.92
N ILE A 419 -7.55 16.67 -8.67
CA ILE A 419 -8.46 17.01 -7.57
C ILE A 419 -8.52 18.53 -7.38
N ASP A 420 -7.39 19.24 -7.40
CA ASP A 420 -7.34 20.69 -7.21
C ASP A 420 -7.96 21.42 -8.42
N GLU A 421 -7.77 20.96 -9.66
CA GLU A 421 -8.45 21.47 -10.85
C GLU A 421 -9.98 21.32 -10.74
N TYR A 422 -10.47 20.16 -10.33
CA TYR A 422 -11.92 19.96 -10.11
C TYR A 422 -12.47 20.88 -9.02
N LYS A 423 -11.77 21.01 -7.90
CA LYS A 423 -12.19 21.89 -6.81
C LYS A 423 -12.24 23.36 -7.23
N GLN A 424 -11.23 23.82 -7.97
CA GLN A 424 -11.21 25.18 -8.51
C GLN A 424 -12.41 25.42 -9.42
N SER A 425 -12.66 24.52 -10.37
CA SER A 425 -13.81 24.61 -11.29
C SER A 425 -15.14 24.63 -10.55
N ILE A 426 -15.28 23.79 -9.52
CA ILE A 426 -16.48 23.78 -8.67
C ILE A 426 -16.63 25.09 -7.89
N ASP A 427 -15.58 25.63 -7.32
CA ASP A 427 -15.61 26.89 -6.57
C ASP A 427 -15.96 28.09 -7.47
N GLU A 428 -15.49 28.09 -8.71
CA GLU A 428 -15.86 29.08 -9.72
C GLU A 428 -17.37 28.99 -10.05
N ALA A 429 -17.85 27.77 -10.35
CA ALA A 429 -19.27 27.53 -10.61
C ALA A 429 -20.16 27.95 -9.43
N LEU A 430 -19.79 27.62 -8.20
CA LEU A 430 -20.51 28.01 -6.99
C LEU A 430 -20.54 29.54 -6.76
N ARG A 431 -19.47 30.28 -7.16
CA ARG A 431 -19.48 31.75 -7.10
C ARG A 431 -20.46 32.37 -8.10
N MET A 432 -20.55 31.79 -9.30
CA MET A 432 -21.46 32.30 -10.33
C MET A 432 -22.94 31.99 -10.05
N LEU A 433 -23.21 31.00 -9.21
CA LEU A 433 -24.57 30.63 -8.75
C LEU A 433 -25.03 31.45 -7.52
N ARG A 434 -24.23 32.37 -7.01
CA ARG A 434 -24.57 33.28 -5.91
C ARG A 434 -25.33 34.47 -6.42
#